data_850fb0c212827b84e387881e3ca1275f
#
_entry.id   850fb0c212827b84e387881e3ca1275f
#
_cell.length_a   1.000
_cell.length_b   1.000
_cell.length_c   1.000
_cell.angle_alpha   90.00
_cell.angle_beta   90.00
_cell.angle_gamma   90.00
#
_symmetry.space_group_name_H-M   'P 1'
#
loop_
_entity.id
_entity.type
_entity.pdbx_description
1 polymer ?
#
loop_
_entity_poly.entity_id
_entity_poly.type
_entity_poly.pdbx_seq_one_letter_code
_entity_poly.pdbx_strand_id
1 'polypeptide(L)'
;MHNEAQNQSAVRLDTGEVIRQRLPRYSRYIPRFLVRGLAKLICEDELNEVARLHGHKTGVDFANGVIDYLQAGIKVEGEENLPKPGDGRYIFVSNHPMGGLDGLAIISLIGSRFGGDVK
;
A
#
# COMPACT_ATOMS: atom_id res chain seq x y z
N MET A 1 28.89 6.41 -21.43
CA MET A 1 28.66 5.88 -20.07
C MET A 1 27.81 6.91 -19.34
N HIS A 2 26.48 6.77 -19.47
CA HIS A 2 25.53 7.62 -18.75
C HIS A 2 25.21 6.96 -17.41
N ASN A 3 25.65 7.63 -16.38
CA ASN A 3 25.42 7.27 -14.99
C ASN A 3 24.03 7.84 -14.60
N GLU A 4 22.97 7.12 -14.91
CA GLU A 4 21.64 7.37 -14.36
C GLU A 4 21.61 6.81 -12.92
N ALA A 5 22.21 7.55 -12.01
CA ALA A 5 21.88 7.43 -10.60
C ALA A 5 20.42 7.91 -10.47
N GLN A 6 19.47 6.97 -10.60
CA GLN A 6 18.08 7.19 -10.28
C GLN A 6 18.04 7.58 -8.79
N ASN A 7 17.86 8.87 -8.58
CA ASN A 7 17.53 9.44 -7.29
C ASN A 7 16.15 8.92 -6.89
N GLN A 8 16.11 7.74 -6.28
CA GLN A 8 14.93 7.21 -5.62
C GLN A 8 14.75 8.04 -4.34
N SER A 9 14.23 9.26 -4.51
CA SER A 9 13.69 10.02 -3.39
C SER A 9 12.58 9.16 -2.78
N ALA A 10 12.85 8.60 -1.60
CA ALA A 10 11.88 7.83 -0.85
C ALA A 10 10.59 8.65 -0.77
N VAL A 11 9.50 8.11 -1.30
CA VAL A 11 8.18 8.73 -1.23
C VAL A 11 7.84 8.91 0.23
N ARG A 12 7.80 10.16 0.67
CA ARG A 12 7.42 10.50 2.04
C ARG A 12 6.04 11.13 2.03
N LEU A 13 5.15 10.55 2.80
CA LEU A 13 3.84 11.13 3.06
C LEU A 13 3.99 12.27 4.08
N ASP A 14 3.51 13.45 3.72
CA ASP A 14 3.37 14.60 4.62
C ASP A 14 1.92 15.10 4.50
N THR A 15 1.12 14.80 5.53
CA THR A 15 -0.30 15.20 5.57
C THR A 15 -0.49 16.71 5.42
N GLY A 16 0.41 17.50 5.98
CA GLY A 16 0.33 18.97 5.86
C GLY A 16 0.58 19.45 4.44
N GLU A 17 1.52 18.82 3.72
CA GLU A 17 1.80 19.11 2.32
C GLU A 17 0.63 18.71 1.41
N VAL A 18 0.08 17.52 1.62
CA VAL A 18 -1.09 17.03 0.87
C VAL A 18 -2.29 17.97 1.04
N ILE A 19 -2.55 18.44 2.25
CA ILE A 19 -3.62 19.42 2.50
C ILE A 19 -3.35 20.74 1.78
N ARG A 20 -2.12 21.25 1.80
CA ARG A 20 -1.75 22.48 1.09
C ARG A 20 -1.95 22.34 -0.41
N GLN A 21 -1.57 21.22 -0.99
CA GLN A 21 -1.71 20.99 -2.44
C GLN A 21 -3.17 20.80 -2.88
N ARG A 22 -3.96 20.08 -2.09
CA ARG A 22 -5.35 19.74 -2.45
C ARG A 22 -6.34 20.80 -2.07
N LEU A 23 -6.10 21.55 -1.00
CA LEU A 23 -6.99 22.57 -0.46
C LEU A 23 -6.26 23.89 -0.20
N PRO A 24 -5.64 24.52 -1.22
CA PRO A 24 -4.78 25.70 -1.03
C PRO A 24 -5.50 26.88 -0.40
N ARG A 25 -6.80 27.04 -0.67
CA ARG A 25 -7.61 28.14 -0.10
C ARG A 25 -7.95 27.92 1.38
N TYR A 26 -8.09 26.68 1.81
CA TYR A 26 -8.53 26.33 3.17
C TYR A 26 -7.36 25.95 4.08
N SER A 27 -6.23 25.52 3.55
CA SER A 27 -5.05 25.11 4.32
C SER A 27 -4.57 26.18 5.29
N ARG A 28 -4.76 27.45 4.92
CA ARG A 28 -4.40 28.62 5.72
C ARG A 28 -5.21 28.75 7.01
N TYR A 29 -6.44 28.20 7.03
CA TYR A 29 -7.36 28.27 8.16
C TYR A 29 -7.35 27.02 9.03
N ILE A 30 -6.68 25.94 8.57
CA ILE A 30 -6.62 24.68 9.30
C ILE A 30 -5.55 24.78 10.39
N PRO A 31 -5.93 24.71 11.68
CA PRO A 31 -4.96 24.77 12.77
C PRO A 31 -4.00 23.59 12.72
N ARG A 32 -2.74 23.82 13.09
CA ARG A 32 -1.68 22.79 13.07
C ARG A 32 -2.00 21.57 13.93
N PHE A 33 -2.77 21.73 15.01
CA PHE A 33 -3.15 20.58 15.87
C PHE A 33 -4.12 19.64 15.16
N LEU A 34 -5.00 20.14 14.28
CA LEU A 34 -5.87 19.29 13.46
C LEU A 34 -5.07 18.52 12.40
N VAL A 35 -4.09 19.17 11.78
CA VAL A 35 -3.19 18.49 10.83
C VAL A 35 -2.42 17.37 11.53
N ARG A 36 -1.87 17.64 12.73
CA ARG A 36 -1.18 16.62 13.53
C ARG A 36 -2.11 15.49 13.97
N GLY A 37 -3.35 15.83 14.37
CA GLY A 37 -4.35 14.83 14.72
C GLY A 37 -4.70 13.92 13.54
N LEU A 38 -4.84 14.49 12.34
CA LEU A 38 -5.09 13.73 11.12
C LEU A 38 -3.89 12.86 10.74
N ALA A 39 -2.66 13.39 10.78
CA ALA A 39 -1.44 12.63 10.53
C ALA A 39 -1.33 11.40 11.45
N LYS A 40 -1.63 11.60 12.74
CA LYS A 40 -1.68 10.50 13.71
C LYS A 40 -2.80 9.49 13.42
N LEU A 41 -3.97 9.98 13.00
CA LEU A 41 -5.12 9.12 12.68
C LEU A 41 -4.84 8.21 11.48
N ILE A 42 -4.14 8.70 10.47
CA ILE A 42 -3.77 7.92 9.28
C ILE A 42 -2.47 7.14 9.46
N CYS A 43 -1.88 7.14 10.64
CA CYS A 43 -0.62 6.47 10.94
C CYS A 43 0.50 6.89 9.96
N GLU A 44 0.69 8.21 9.79
CA GLU A 44 1.64 8.77 8.83
C GLU A 44 3.07 8.25 9.03
N ASP A 45 3.50 8.13 10.28
CA ASP A 45 4.86 7.68 10.62
C ASP A 45 5.05 6.21 10.21
N GLU A 46 4.06 5.35 10.47
CA GLU A 46 4.06 3.93 10.08
C GLU A 46 4.03 3.77 8.57
N LEU A 47 3.22 4.57 7.88
CA LEU A 47 3.18 4.56 6.41
C LEU A 47 4.51 4.99 5.80
N ASN A 48 5.16 6.01 6.37
CA ASN A 48 6.48 6.46 5.93
C ASN A 48 7.55 5.41 6.20
N GLU A 49 7.47 4.71 7.32
CA GLU A 49 8.40 3.62 7.63
C GLU A 49 8.22 2.43 6.67
N VAL A 50 6.99 2.05 6.37
CA VAL A 50 6.69 1.03 5.35
C VAL A 50 7.22 1.45 3.98
N ALA A 51 6.99 2.71 3.58
CA ALA A 51 7.51 3.23 2.32
C ALA A 51 9.04 3.24 2.27
N ARG A 52 9.71 3.53 3.38
CA ARG A 52 11.16 3.51 3.50
C ARG A 52 11.72 2.08 3.38
N LEU A 53 11.09 1.12 4.06
CA LEU A 53 11.58 -0.26 4.12
C LEU A 53 11.23 -1.07 2.86
N HIS A 54 10.06 -0.86 2.31
CA HIS A 54 9.50 -1.68 1.25
C HIS A 54 9.22 -0.93 -0.06
N GLY A 55 9.38 0.39 -0.12
CA GLY A 55 9.07 1.20 -1.29
C GLY A 55 9.89 0.89 -2.54
N HIS A 56 11.01 0.17 -2.40
CA HIS A 56 11.79 -0.35 -3.52
C HIS A 56 11.21 -1.64 -4.14
N LYS A 57 10.30 -2.29 -3.43
CA LYS A 57 9.59 -3.49 -3.88
C LYS A 57 8.34 -3.11 -4.66
N THR A 58 7.87 -3.98 -5.51
CA THR A 58 6.66 -3.78 -6.30
C THR A 58 5.76 -5.01 -6.27
N GLY A 59 4.48 -4.83 -6.58
CA GLY A 59 3.53 -5.93 -6.71
C GLY A 59 3.43 -6.79 -5.45
N VAL A 60 3.58 -8.09 -5.64
CA VAL A 60 3.44 -9.10 -4.58
C VAL A 60 4.50 -8.97 -3.49
N ASP A 61 5.74 -8.66 -3.87
CA ASP A 61 6.84 -8.50 -2.89
C ASP A 61 6.63 -7.29 -1.98
N PHE A 62 6.05 -6.22 -2.49
CA PHE A 62 5.65 -5.08 -1.68
C PHE A 62 4.53 -5.48 -0.72
N ALA A 63 3.48 -6.14 -1.22
CA ALA A 63 2.34 -6.56 -0.41
C ALA A 63 2.78 -7.50 0.73
N ASN A 64 3.61 -8.50 0.43
CA ASN A 64 4.17 -9.41 1.42
C ASN A 64 5.00 -8.66 2.47
N GLY A 65 5.87 -7.75 2.02
CA GLY A 65 6.70 -6.97 2.94
C GLY A 65 5.88 -6.12 3.90
N VAL A 66 4.78 -5.52 3.44
CA VAL A 66 3.89 -4.73 4.32
C VAL A 66 3.14 -5.62 5.30
N ILE A 67 2.61 -6.76 4.85
CA ILE A 67 1.89 -7.73 5.70
C ILE A 67 2.82 -8.25 6.79
N ASP A 68 4.05 -8.60 6.45
CA ASP A 68 5.07 -9.07 7.40
C ASP A 68 5.43 -7.97 8.41
N TYR A 69 5.61 -6.73 7.94
CA TYR A 69 5.89 -5.58 8.81
C TYR A 69 4.78 -5.34 9.83
N LEU A 70 3.52 -5.45 9.38
CA LEU A 70 2.34 -5.29 10.22
C LEU A 70 2.05 -6.53 11.08
N GLN A 71 2.78 -7.62 10.89
CA GLN A 71 2.54 -8.92 11.53
C GLN A 71 1.08 -9.39 11.34
N ALA A 72 0.50 -9.08 10.18
CA ALA A 72 -0.87 -9.39 9.86
C ALA A 72 -0.98 -10.85 9.40
N GLY A 73 -1.74 -11.65 10.13
CA GLY A 73 -2.06 -13.02 9.73
C GLY A 73 -3.18 -13.04 8.71
N ILE A 74 -2.97 -13.68 7.57
CA ILE A 74 -4.01 -13.95 6.58
C ILE A 74 -4.55 -15.35 6.79
N LYS A 75 -5.84 -15.46 7.11
CA LYS A 75 -6.56 -16.74 7.15
C LYS A 75 -7.44 -16.82 5.90
N VAL A 76 -7.24 -17.86 5.11
CA VAL A 76 -8.01 -18.10 3.89
C VAL A 76 -8.99 -19.24 4.15
N GLU A 77 -10.24 -19.04 3.79
CA GLU A 77 -11.28 -20.06 3.80
C GLU A 77 -11.81 -20.24 2.37
N GLY A 78 -11.98 -21.50 1.94
CA GLY A 78 -12.44 -21.81 0.58
C GLY A 78 -11.35 -21.67 -0.48
N GLU A 79 -10.09 -21.82 -0.12
CA GLU A 79 -8.96 -21.74 -1.06
C GLU A 79 -9.06 -22.76 -2.21
N GLU A 80 -9.72 -23.90 -1.96
CA GLU A 80 -10.00 -24.93 -2.95
C GLU A 80 -10.89 -24.47 -4.10
N ASN A 81 -11.65 -23.38 -3.90
CA ASN A 81 -12.50 -22.77 -4.92
C ASN A 81 -11.75 -21.79 -5.83
N LEU A 82 -10.50 -21.44 -5.50
CA LEU A 82 -9.71 -20.57 -6.33
C LEU A 82 -9.29 -21.28 -7.63
N PRO A 83 -9.28 -20.56 -8.76
CA PRO A 83 -8.84 -21.13 -10.04
C PRO A 83 -7.38 -21.57 -9.96
N LYS A 84 -7.03 -22.54 -10.80
CA LYS A 84 -5.65 -23.03 -10.89
C LYS A 84 -4.80 -22.10 -11.76
N PRO A 85 -3.52 -21.91 -11.41
CA PRO A 85 -2.59 -21.21 -12.29
C PRO A 85 -2.54 -21.87 -13.68
N GLY A 86 -2.65 -21.07 -14.74
CA GLY A 86 -2.61 -21.56 -16.11
C GLY A 86 -3.97 -21.83 -16.75
N ASP A 87 -5.07 -21.86 -16.00
CA ASP A 87 -6.42 -22.11 -16.54
C ASP A 87 -7.00 -20.90 -17.32
N GLY A 88 -6.31 -19.76 -17.33
CA GLY A 88 -6.76 -18.59 -18.06
C GLY A 88 -6.46 -17.27 -17.34
N ARG A 89 -7.20 -16.25 -17.73
CA ARG A 89 -7.13 -14.91 -17.12
C ARG A 89 -8.34 -14.69 -16.23
N TYR A 90 -8.11 -14.17 -15.05
CA TYR A 90 -9.14 -13.96 -14.04
C TYR A 90 -9.13 -12.52 -13.56
N ILE A 91 -10.30 -12.05 -13.18
CA ILE A 91 -10.49 -10.78 -12.46
C ILE A 91 -11.04 -11.14 -11.09
N PHE A 92 -10.30 -10.78 -10.05
CA PHE A 92 -10.73 -10.97 -8.67
C PHE A 92 -11.39 -9.70 -8.17
N VAL A 93 -12.57 -9.83 -7.60
CA VAL A 93 -13.34 -8.72 -7.05
C VAL A 93 -13.60 -9.01 -5.58
N SER A 94 -13.42 -8.02 -4.74
CA SER A 94 -13.61 -8.12 -3.31
C SER A 94 -14.28 -6.88 -2.76
N ASN A 95 -15.05 -7.04 -1.69
CA ASN A 95 -15.40 -5.92 -0.82
C ASN A 95 -14.13 -5.48 -0.05
N HIS A 96 -14.13 -4.24 0.40
CA HIS A 96 -12.90 -3.58 0.88
C HIS A 96 -13.14 -2.81 2.20
N PRO A 97 -13.64 -3.50 3.25
CA PRO A 97 -14.04 -2.84 4.49
C PRO A 97 -12.87 -2.30 5.31
N MET A 98 -11.70 -2.89 5.22
CA MET A 98 -10.52 -2.51 5.99
C MET A 98 -9.52 -1.63 5.22
N GLY A 99 -9.88 -1.15 4.04
CA GLY A 99 -9.04 -0.25 3.25
C GLY A 99 -7.81 -0.93 2.66
N GLY A 100 -6.63 -0.32 2.80
CA GLY A 100 -5.39 -0.77 2.16
C GLY A 100 -4.96 -2.19 2.50
N LEU A 101 -5.23 -2.65 3.71
CA LEU A 101 -4.82 -3.97 4.16
C LEU A 101 -5.51 -5.11 3.40
N ASP A 102 -6.81 -4.97 3.11
CA ASP A 102 -7.55 -5.97 2.31
C ASP A 102 -6.97 -6.10 0.91
N GLY A 103 -6.65 -4.97 0.27
CA GLY A 103 -6.03 -4.96 -1.04
C GLY A 103 -4.66 -5.65 -1.04
N LEU A 104 -3.84 -5.36 -0.04
CA LEU A 104 -2.52 -6.01 0.11
C LEU A 104 -2.66 -7.51 0.36
N ALA A 105 -3.63 -7.92 1.18
CA ALA A 105 -3.90 -9.34 1.45
C ALA A 105 -4.31 -10.09 0.18
N ILE A 106 -5.15 -9.50 -0.66
CA ILE A 106 -5.56 -10.09 -1.94
C ILE A 106 -4.37 -10.17 -2.90
N ILE A 107 -3.60 -9.09 -3.04
CA ILE A 107 -2.40 -9.08 -3.90
C ILE A 107 -1.40 -10.15 -3.45
N SER A 108 -1.17 -10.25 -2.15
CA SER A 108 -0.29 -11.26 -1.57
C SER A 108 -0.77 -12.68 -1.86
N LEU A 109 -2.03 -12.99 -1.55
CA LEU A 109 -2.61 -14.32 -1.73
C LEU A 109 -2.65 -14.71 -3.21
N ILE A 110 -3.30 -13.91 -4.02
CA ILE A 110 -3.52 -14.21 -5.44
C ILE A 110 -2.19 -14.13 -6.21
N GLY A 111 -1.40 -13.11 -5.94
CA GLY A 111 -0.11 -12.95 -6.60
C GLY A 111 0.86 -14.08 -6.30
N SER A 112 0.94 -14.53 -5.07
CA SER A 112 1.78 -15.69 -4.71
C SER A 112 1.31 -16.97 -5.39
N ARG A 113 -0.01 -17.16 -5.53
CA ARG A 113 -0.59 -18.33 -6.21
C ARG A 113 -0.35 -18.31 -7.73
N PHE A 114 -0.41 -17.14 -8.36
CA PHE A 114 -0.28 -16.99 -9.82
C PHE A 114 1.13 -16.54 -10.26
N GLY A 115 2.15 -16.74 -9.43
CA GLY A 115 3.54 -16.50 -9.79
C GLY A 115 3.93 -15.03 -9.92
N GLY A 116 3.19 -14.13 -9.27
CA GLY A 116 3.48 -12.70 -9.24
C GLY A 116 2.93 -11.89 -10.42
N ASP A 117 2.29 -12.50 -11.40
CA ASP A 117 1.68 -11.81 -12.55
C ASP A 117 0.30 -11.24 -12.16
N VAL A 118 0.33 -10.22 -11.30
CA VAL A 118 -0.84 -9.45 -10.87
C VAL A 118 -0.72 -8.03 -11.41
N LYS A 119 -1.76 -7.58 -12.12
CA LYS A 119 -1.85 -6.22 -12.70
C LYS A 119 -3.07 -5.50 -12.19
#